data_14787635486561d1b5db23f6ca6214c4
#
_entry.id   14787635486561d1b5db23f6ca6214c4
#
_cell.length_a   1.000
_cell.length_b   1.000
_cell.length_c   1.000
_cell.angle_alpha   90.00
_cell.angle_beta   90.00
_cell.angle_gamma   90.00
#
_symmetry.space_group_name_H-M   'P 1'
#
loop_
_entity.id
_entity.type
_entity.pdbx_description
1 polymer ?
#
loop_
_entity_poly.entity_id
_entity_poly.type
_entity_poly.pdbx_seq_one_letter_code
_entity_poly.pdbx_strand_id
1 'polypeptide(L)'
;IAVNQRFTLYFKLEKISGKKLVTIYNVSNGILFCFLAGAMITVSATAVGVPTNLEMPKLSDLMPNSISWIVIVIIIGGLTTWIASKGYDMVSKAANWMSPIIVFAFLACGIEALVQLEVNNFSDFIAIWGQGSDPFPGQTKYTFWHVLLWSWFCNAAMHIGMSDLSVFRYAKSANTGWTTAAGMYVGHYMAWISA
;
A
#
# COMPACT_ATOMS: atom_id res chain seq x y z
N ILE A 1 -12.18 17.53 11.88
CA ILE A 1 -12.08 17.14 13.30
C ILE A 1 -10.61 17.01 13.70
N ALA A 2 -9.82 16.15 13.04
CA ALA A 2 -8.42 15.91 13.40
C ALA A 2 -7.58 17.20 13.43
N VAL A 3 -7.68 18.02 12.40
CA VAL A 3 -6.95 19.30 12.29
C VAL A 3 -7.37 20.29 13.37
N ASN A 4 -8.67 20.40 13.64
CA ASN A 4 -9.18 21.41 14.57
C ASN A 4 -9.01 21.00 16.05
N GLN A 5 -9.16 19.72 16.34
CA GLN A 5 -9.12 19.23 17.72
C GLN A 5 -7.77 18.62 18.11
N ARG A 6 -6.91 18.33 17.15
CA ARG A 6 -5.57 17.71 17.35
C ARG A 6 -5.59 16.39 18.12
N PHE A 7 -6.74 15.71 18.18
CA PHE A 7 -6.88 14.44 18.86
C PHE A 7 -6.48 13.27 17.98
N THR A 8 -5.94 12.23 18.60
CA THR A 8 -5.82 10.94 17.96
C THR A 8 -7.20 10.27 17.89
N LEU A 9 -7.38 9.39 16.90
CA LEU A 9 -8.60 8.61 16.82
C LEU A 9 -8.85 7.82 18.10
N TYR A 10 -7.82 7.17 18.65
CA TYR A 10 -7.93 6.34 19.83
C TYR A 10 -8.48 7.11 21.04
N PHE A 11 -8.02 8.32 21.25
CA PHE A 11 -8.54 9.19 22.30
C PHE A 11 -10.03 9.51 22.09
N LYS A 12 -10.44 9.74 20.84
CA LYS A 12 -11.83 10.01 20.53
C LYS A 12 -12.70 8.77 20.67
N LEU A 13 -12.23 7.62 20.22
CA LEU A 13 -12.93 6.34 20.38
C LEU A 13 -13.06 5.96 21.84
N GLU A 14 -12.05 6.21 22.68
CA GLU A 14 -12.12 5.94 24.11
C GLU A 14 -13.25 6.73 24.79
N LYS A 15 -13.42 7.99 24.39
CA LYS A 15 -14.53 8.82 24.90
C LYS A 15 -15.92 8.36 24.46
N ILE A 16 -16.05 7.73 23.29
CA ILE A 16 -17.33 7.30 22.72
C ILE A 16 -17.65 5.86 23.15
N SER A 17 -16.69 4.98 23.10
CA SER A 17 -16.91 3.52 23.19
C SER A 17 -16.30 2.90 24.45
N GLY A 18 -15.60 3.69 25.26
CA GLY A 18 -14.97 3.25 26.49
C GLY A 18 -13.65 2.49 26.27
N LYS A 19 -12.85 2.42 27.33
CA LYS A 19 -11.47 1.90 27.30
C LYS A 19 -11.37 0.43 26.86
N LYS A 20 -12.30 -0.43 27.29
CA LYS A 20 -12.24 -1.86 26.96
C LYS A 20 -12.34 -2.13 25.46
N LEU A 21 -13.32 -1.49 24.80
CA LEU A 21 -13.51 -1.67 23.37
C LEU A 21 -12.35 -1.11 22.55
N VAL A 22 -11.82 0.05 22.95
CA VAL A 22 -10.65 0.64 22.30
C VAL A 22 -9.40 -0.21 22.48
N THR A 23 -9.23 -0.87 23.61
CA THR A 23 -8.10 -1.79 23.81
C THR A 23 -8.19 -2.99 22.86
N ILE A 24 -9.35 -3.64 22.77
CA ILE A 24 -9.56 -4.77 21.85
C ILE A 24 -9.29 -4.32 20.41
N TYR A 25 -9.85 -3.17 20.03
CA TYR A 25 -9.65 -2.58 18.73
C TYR A 25 -8.15 -2.31 18.42
N ASN A 26 -7.42 -1.73 19.36
CA ASN A 26 -5.99 -1.43 19.19
C ASN A 26 -5.14 -2.68 19.04
N VAL A 27 -5.44 -3.73 19.80
CA VAL A 27 -4.74 -5.02 19.71
C VAL A 27 -5.01 -5.65 18.34
N SER A 28 -6.28 -5.71 17.92
CA SER A 28 -6.65 -6.27 16.62
C SER A 28 -6.01 -5.51 15.46
N ASN A 29 -6.02 -4.18 15.51
CA ASN A 29 -5.35 -3.35 14.51
C ASN A 29 -3.83 -3.52 14.54
N GLY A 30 -3.22 -3.61 15.71
CA GLY A 30 -1.79 -3.84 15.83
C GLY A 30 -1.36 -5.14 15.16
N ILE A 31 -2.11 -6.22 15.37
CA ILE A 31 -1.87 -7.51 14.73
C ILE A 31 -2.04 -7.37 13.19
N LEU A 32 -3.13 -6.76 12.74
CA LEU A 32 -3.39 -6.54 11.32
C LEU A 32 -2.26 -5.75 10.65
N PHE A 33 -1.80 -4.67 11.27
CA PHE A 33 -0.70 -3.87 10.73
C PHE A 33 0.64 -4.60 10.75
N CYS A 34 0.88 -5.53 11.68
CA CYS A 34 2.07 -6.38 11.62
C CYS A 34 2.07 -7.28 10.38
N PHE A 35 0.93 -7.92 10.06
CA PHE A 35 0.80 -8.71 8.83
C PHE A 35 0.96 -7.85 7.58
N LEU A 36 0.33 -6.68 7.57
CA LEU A 36 0.42 -5.76 6.44
C LEU A 36 1.85 -5.26 6.22
N ALA A 37 2.56 -4.91 7.29
CA ALA A 37 3.95 -4.50 7.22
C ALA A 37 4.85 -5.63 6.68
N GLY A 38 4.63 -6.87 7.13
CA GLY A 38 5.33 -8.03 6.60
C GLY A 38 5.11 -8.21 5.11
N ALA A 39 3.87 -8.12 4.64
CA ALA A 39 3.54 -8.19 3.22
C ALA A 39 4.22 -7.07 2.41
N MET A 40 4.20 -5.84 2.90
CA MET A 40 4.85 -4.70 2.22
C MET A 40 6.38 -4.82 2.18
N ILE A 41 7.00 -5.33 3.23
CA ILE A 41 8.45 -5.63 3.25
C ILE A 41 8.78 -6.70 2.20
N THR A 42 7.96 -7.75 2.10
CA THR A 42 8.14 -8.81 1.12
C THR A 42 8.05 -8.27 -0.31
N VAL A 43 7.03 -7.47 -0.61
CA VAL A 43 6.88 -6.81 -1.92
C VAL A 43 8.08 -5.92 -2.25
N SER A 44 8.55 -5.15 -1.27
CA SER A 44 9.73 -4.29 -1.44
C SER A 44 11.00 -5.11 -1.68
N ALA A 45 11.14 -6.25 -1.02
CA ALA A 45 12.25 -7.18 -1.24
C ALA A 45 12.18 -7.80 -2.65
N THR A 46 10.99 -8.12 -3.15
CA THR A 46 10.79 -8.58 -4.53
C THR A 46 11.26 -7.53 -5.53
N ALA A 47 10.89 -6.26 -5.33
CA ALA A 47 11.32 -5.17 -6.20
C ALA A 47 12.85 -5.01 -6.28
N VAL A 48 13.58 -5.35 -5.22
CA VAL A 48 15.07 -5.38 -5.23
C VAL A 48 15.60 -6.69 -5.84
N GLY A 49 14.92 -7.80 -5.63
CA GLY A 49 15.32 -9.11 -6.11
C GLY A 49 15.25 -9.26 -7.63
N VAL A 50 14.21 -8.67 -8.26
CA VAL A 50 14.01 -8.76 -9.72
C VAL A 50 15.21 -8.27 -10.53
N PRO A 51 15.71 -7.03 -10.36
CA PRO A 51 16.82 -6.52 -11.15
C PRO A 51 18.16 -7.20 -10.83
N THR A 52 18.27 -7.87 -9.68
CA THR A 52 19.48 -8.57 -9.26
C THR A 52 19.45 -10.07 -9.61
N ASN A 53 18.40 -10.54 -10.29
CA ASN A 53 18.20 -11.95 -10.66
C ASN A 53 18.31 -12.92 -9.46
N LEU A 54 17.86 -12.49 -8.30
CA LEU A 54 17.88 -13.32 -7.11
C LEU A 54 16.75 -14.34 -7.12
N GLU A 55 17.05 -15.53 -6.63
CA GLU A 55 16.05 -16.56 -6.45
C GLU A 55 15.05 -16.11 -5.35
N MET A 56 13.80 -15.97 -5.74
CA MET A 56 12.72 -15.48 -4.89
C MET A 56 11.70 -16.59 -4.60
N PRO A 57 11.11 -16.62 -3.41
CA PRO A 57 10.04 -17.55 -3.11
C PRO A 57 8.82 -17.27 -3.99
N LYS A 58 8.13 -18.31 -4.42
CA LYS A 58 6.85 -18.21 -5.11
C LYS A 58 5.77 -17.78 -4.12
N LEU A 59 4.69 -17.19 -4.61
CA LEU A 59 3.55 -16.80 -3.76
C LEU A 59 2.92 -17.96 -2.99
N SER A 60 3.10 -19.20 -3.49
CA SER A 60 2.65 -20.44 -2.84
C SER A 60 3.58 -20.97 -1.76
N ASP A 61 4.80 -20.44 -1.67
CA ASP A 61 5.81 -20.94 -0.76
C ASP A 61 5.59 -20.36 0.64
N LEU A 62 5.47 -21.24 1.63
CA LEU A 62 5.31 -20.85 3.03
C LEU A 62 6.63 -20.40 3.68
N MET A 63 7.75 -20.78 3.11
CA MET A 63 9.08 -20.51 3.65
C MET A 63 9.99 -19.90 2.59
N PRO A 64 10.92 -19.03 2.98
CA PRO A 64 11.90 -18.48 2.06
C PRO A 64 12.81 -19.60 1.52
N ASN A 65 13.10 -19.55 0.24
CA ASN A 65 13.85 -20.57 -0.49
C ASN A 65 15.36 -20.26 -0.59
N SER A 66 15.80 -19.04 -0.27
CA SER A 66 17.20 -18.66 -0.35
C SER A 66 17.67 -17.77 0.80
N ILE A 67 18.92 -17.90 1.19
CA ILE A 67 19.55 -17.06 2.22
C ILE A 67 19.64 -15.61 1.74
N SER A 68 19.94 -15.39 0.47
CA SER A 68 20.01 -14.05 -0.14
C SER A 68 18.71 -13.30 -0.01
N TRP A 69 17.58 -13.98 -0.21
CA TRP A 69 16.26 -13.42 0.00
C TRP A 69 16.03 -13.01 1.46
N ILE A 70 16.37 -13.86 2.40
CA ILE A 70 16.25 -13.58 3.83
C ILE A 70 17.05 -12.33 4.22
N VAL A 71 18.28 -12.22 3.71
CA VAL A 71 19.15 -11.06 3.97
C VAL A 71 18.51 -9.76 3.45
N ILE A 72 17.95 -9.76 2.24
CA ILE A 72 17.28 -8.58 1.68
C ILE A 72 16.05 -8.20 2.52
N VAL A 73 15.23 -9.17 2.91
CA VAL A 73 14.06 -8.92 3.77
C VAL A 73 14.48 -8.32 5.10
N ILE A 74 15.54 -8.81 5.72
CA ILE A 74 16.07 -8.27 6.97
C ILE A 74 16.59 -6.84 6.79
N ILE A 75 17.32 -6.56 5.70
CA ILE A 75 17.84 -5.22 5.43
C ILE A 75 16.70 -4.23 5.21
N ILE A 76 15.71 -4.55 4.37
CA ILE A 76 14.59 -3.69 4.07
C ILE A 76 13.70 -3.52 5.30
N GLY A 77 13.39 -4.61 6.01
CA GLY A 77 12.63 -4.57 7.24
C GLY A 77 13.33 -3.79 8.35
N GLY A 78 14.63 -3.96 8.50
CA GLY A 78 15.45 -3.20 9.43
C GLY A 78 15.49 -1.71 9.11
N LEU A 79 15.65 -1.34 7.85
CA LEU A 79 15.67 0.05 7.40
C LEU A 79 14.30 0.72 7.64
N THR A 80 13.22 0.07 7.26
CA THR A 80 11.86 0.58 7.48
C THR A 80 11.54 0.74 8.97
N THR A 81 11.91 -0.25 9.77
CA THR A 81 11.74 -0.19 11.23
C THR A 81 12.58 0.93 11.85
N TRP A 82 13.81 1.11 11.40
CA TRP A 82 14.68 2.20 11.85
C TRP A 82 14.09 3.57 11.52
N ILE A 83 13.59 3.79 10.29
CA ILE A 83 12.92 5.03 9.90
C ILE A 83 11.69 5.25 10.77
N ALA A 84 10.84 4.23 10.95
CA ALA A 84 9.62 4.31 11.75
C ALA A 84 9.91 4.63 13.22
N SER A 85 10.99 4.08 13.79
CA SER A 85 11.38 4.32 15.18
C SER A 85 11.81 5.76 15.48
N LYS A 86 12.21 6.52 14.45
CA LYS A 86 12.57 7.95 14.57
C LYS A 86 11.35 8.87 14.66
N GLY A 87 10.14 8.29 14.52
CA GLY A 87 8.89 9.03 14.65
C GLY A 87 8.42 9.73 13.37
N TYR A 88 7.32 10.46 13.52
CA TYR A 88 6.59 11.06 12.41
C TYR A 88 7.42 11.96 11.48
N ASP A 89 8.31 12.76 12.05
CA ASP A 89 9.13 13.71 11.24
C ASP A 89 10.05 12.99 10.27
N MET A 90 10.66 11.89 10.70
CA MET A 90 11.53 11.09 9.83
C MET A 90 10.74 10.35 8.77
N VAL A 91 9.61 9.77 9.15
CA VAL A 91 8.69 9.10 8.21
C VAL A 91 8.18 10.10 7.17
N SER A 92 7.79 11.31 7.58
CA SER A 92 7.35 12.36 6.66
C SER A 92 8.44 12.79 5.68
N LYS A 93 9.67 12.97 6.14
CA LYS A 93 10.82 13.27 5.26
C LYS A 93 11.08 12.15 4.27
N ALA A 94 11.09 10.90 4.73
CA ALA A 94 11.27 9.74 3.85
C ALA A 94 10.16 9.65 2.82
N ALA A 95 8.89 9.82 3.21
CA ALA A 95 7.76 9.82 2.31
C ALA A 95 7.85 10.93 1.26
N ASN A 96 8.20 12.14 1.64
CA ASN A 96 8.37 13.26 0.71
C ASN A 96 9.46 13.01 -0.34
N TRP A 97 10.50 12.29 0.04
CA TRP A 97 11.59 11.93 -0.86
C TRP A 97 11.23 10.78 -1.79
N MET A 98 10.53 9.78 -1.26
CA MET A 98 10.14 8.59 -1.99
C MET A 98 8.95 8.81 -2.94
N SER A 99 8.02 9.70 -2.59
CA SER A 99 6.79 9.90 -3.37
C SER A 99 7.03 10.25 -4.85
N PRO A 100 7.92 11.20 -5.21
CA PRO A 100 8.22 11.46 -6.62
C PRO A 100 8.80 10.25 -7.33
N ILE A 101 9.70 9.50 -6.68
CA ILE A 101 10.34 8.31 -7.23
C ILE A 101 9.27 7.25 -7.55
N ILE A 102 8.33 7.03 -6.63
CA ILE A 102 7.22 6.08 -6.82
C ILE A 102 6.35 6.49 -8.01
N VAL A 103 6.00 7.77 -8.13
CA VAL A 103 5.22 8.28 -9.26
C VAL A 103 5.93 8.03 -10.59
N PHE A 104 7.23 8.35 -10.67
CA PHE A 104 8.02 8.10 -11.89
C PHE A 104 8.15 6.62 -12.19
N ALA A 105 8.34 5.77 -11.17
CA ALA A 105 8.40 4.33 -11.35
C ALA A 105 7.10 3.76 -11.93
N PHE A 106 5.93 4.13 -11.37
CA PHE A 106 4.64 3.70 -11.90
C PHE A 106 4.38 4.20 -13.32
N LEU A 107 4.73 5.45 -13.63
CA LEU A 107 4.62 5.98 -14.99
C LEU A 107 5.51 5.22 -15.96
N ALA A 108 6.75 4.92 -15.58
CA ALA A 108 7.67 4.15 -16.41
C ALA A 108 7.16 2.72 -16.65
N CYS A 109 6.67 2.05 -15.61
CA CYS A 109 6.06 0.72 -15.74
C CYS A 109 4.82 0.74 -16.65
N GLY A 110 3.95 1.74 -16.48
CA GLY A 110 2.76 1.89 -17.34
C GLY A 110 3.11 2.13 -18.81
N ILE A 111 4.10 2.98 -19.08
CA ILE A 111 4.58 3.23 -20.44
C ILE A 111 5.18 1.95 -21.05
N GLU A 112 6.03 1.25 -20.30
CA GLU A 112 6.63 0.00 -20.75
C GLU A 112 5.57 -1.06 -21.05
N ALA A 113 4.55 -1.19 -20.20
CA ALA A 113 3.44 -2.10 -20.44
C ALA A 113 2.66 -1.76 -21.72
N LEU A 114 2.40 -0.48 -21.98
CA LEU A 114 1.74 -0.06 -23.24
C LEU A 114 2.57 -0.42 -24.46
N VAL A 115 3.90 -0.28 -24.39
CA VAL A 115 4.81 -0.64 -25.49
C VAL A 115 4.84 -2.16 -25.69
N GLN A 116 4.95 -2.94 -24.63
CA GLN A 116 4.98 -4.40 -24.71
C GLN A 116 3.67 -5.00 -25.22
N LEU A 117 2.54 -4.38 -24.88
CA LEU A 117 1.21 -4.80 -25.34
C LEU A 117 0.82 -4.22 -26.70
N GLU A 118 1.73 -3.52 -27.36
CA GLU A 118 1.50 -2.91 -28.69
C GLU A 118 0.26 -2.01 -28.75
N VAL A 119 -0.03 -1.29 -27.65
CA VAL A 119 -1.17 -0.38 -27.56
C VAL A 119 -0.89 0.89 -28.36
N ASN A 120 -1.52 1.03 -29.51
CA ASN A 120 -1.28 2.17 -30.41
C ASN A 120 -2.36 3.26 -30.30
N ASN A 121 -3.51 2.91 -29.75
CA ASN A 121 -4.63 3.83 -29.61
C ASN A 121 -5.49 3.51 -28.37
N PHE A 122 -6.39 4.43 -28.04
CA PHE A 122 -7.25 4.28 -26.86
C PHE A 122 -8.23 3.09 -26.98
N SER A 123 -8.63 2.72 -28.20
CA SER A 123 -9.49 1.56 -28.41
C SER A 123 -8.78 0.25 -28.06
N ASP A 124 -7.49 0.12 -28.40
CA ASP A 124 -6.67 -1.05 -28.05
C ASP A 124 -6.52 -1.15 -26.55
N PHE A 125 -6.27 -0.03 -25.88
CA PHE A 125 -6.20 0.03 -24.42
C PHE A 125 -7.51 -0.47 -23.78
N ILE A 126 -8.65 0.04 -24.22
CA ILE A 126 -9.96 -0.38 -23.70
C ILE A 126 -10.24 -1.86 -23.98
N ALA A 127 -9.86 -2.37 -25.14
CA ALA A 127 -10.04 -3.76 -25.50
C ALA A 127 -9.22 -4.69 -24.57
N ILE A 128 -7.95 -4.37 -24.35
CA ILE A 128 -7.07 -5.14 -23.46
C ILE A 128 -7.55 -5.04 -22.00
N TRP A 129 -7.83 -3.84 -21.54
CA TRP A 129 -8.21 -3.58 -20.16
C TRP A 129 -9.63 -4.08 -19.82
N GLY A 130 -10.57 -3.93 -20.75
CA GLY A 130 -11.97 -4.31 -20.57
C GLY A 130 -12.23 -5.82 -20.68
N GLN A 131 -11.48 -6.51 -21.54
CA GLN A 131 -11.61 -7.98 -21.70
C GLN A 131 -10.83 -8.74 -20.64
N GLY A 132 -9.82 -8.13 -20.06
CA GLY A 132 -8.87 -8.77 -19.17
C GLY A 132 -8.01 -9.81 -19.90
N SER A 133 -6.82 -10.04 -19.43
CA SER A 133 -6.01 -11.18 -19.86
C SER A 133 -6.49 -12.44 -19.16
N ASP A 134 -6.26 -13.60 -19.77
CA ASP A 134 -6.43 -14.86 -19.08
C ASP A 134 -5.48 -14.91 -17.88
N PRO A 135 -5.94 -15.42 -16.73
CA PRO A 135 -5.08 -15.53 -15.57
C PRO A 135 -3.90 -16.45 -15.88
N PHE A 136 -2.77 -16.23 -15.22
CA PHE A 136 -1.64 -17.14 -15.33
C PHE A 136 -2.07 -18.58 -15.10
N PRO A 137 -1.45 -19.56 -15.77
CA PRO A 137 -1.80 -20.97 -15.60
C PRO A 137 -1.88 -21.37 -14.13
N GLY A 138 -3.00 -21.94 -13.71
CA GLY A 138 -3.24 -22.34 -12.32
C GLY A 138 -3.85 -21.25 -11.41
N GLN A 139 -4.10 -20.05 -11.93
CA GLN A 139 -4.83 -19.01 -11.19
C GLN A 139 -6.31 -18.98 -11.58
N THR A 140 -7.14 -18.71 -10.59
CA THR A 140 -8.59 -18.57 -10.80
C THR A 140 -8.89 -17.14 -11.28
N LYS A 141 -9.65 -17.03 -12.36
CA LYS A 141 -10.12 -15.71 -12.83
C LYS A 141 -11.01 -15.08 -11.77
N TYR A 142 -10.67 -13.85 -11.37
CA TYR A 142 -11.48 -13.13 -10.41
C TYR A 142 -12.82 -12.70 -11.02
N THR A 143 -13.89 -12.94 -10.28
CA THR A 143 -15.22 -12.42 -10.63
C THR A 143 -15.39 -11.01 -10.07
N PHE A 144 -16.40 -10.28 -10.56
CA PHE A 144 -16.79 -8.99 -10.02
C PHE A 144 -16.90 -8.99 -8.48
N TRP A 145 -17.44 -10.05 -7.90
CA TRP A 145 -17.59 -10.16 -6.44
C TRP A 145 -16.27 -10.29 -5.71
N HIS A 146 -15.31 -11.00 -6.27
CA HIS A 146 -13.97 -11.08 -5.70
C HIS A 146 -13.31 -9.69 -5.67
N VAL A 147 -13.38 -8.96 -6.78
CA VAL A 147 -12.79 -7.61 -6.89
C VAL A 147 -13.50 -6.65 -5.92
N LEU A 148 -14.83 -6.68 -5.87
CA LEU A 148 -15.63 -5.84 -4.97
C LEU A 148 -15.28 -6.11 -3.50
N LEU A 149 -15.28 -7.37 -3.08
CA LEU A 149 -14.99 -7.76 -1.70
C LEU A 149 -13.53 -7.47 -1.33
N TRP A 150 -12.58 -7.73 -2.23
CA TRP A 150 -11.19 -7.38 -2.02
C TRP A 150 -10.98 -5.88 -1.91
N SER A 151 -11.56 -5.10 -2.79
CA SER A 151 -11.48 -3.64 -2.74
C SER A 151 -12.08 -3.10 -1.44
N TRP A 152 -13.23 -3.62 -1.04
CA TRP A 152 -13.86 -3.25 0.22
C TRP A 152 -13.00 -3.62 1.42
N PHE A 153 -12.48 -4.84 1.47
CA PHE A 153 -11.59 -5.30 2.53
C PHE A 153 -10.30 -4.49 2.62
N CYS A 154 -9.63 -4.25 1.49
CA CYS A 154 -8.40 -3.45 1.45
C CYS A 154 -8.66 -2.02 1.92
N ASN A 155 -9.73 -1.38 1.44
CA ASN A 155 -10.08 -0.03 1.87
C ASN A 155 -10.51 0.00 3.34
N ALA A 156 -11.26 -0.98 3.79
CA ALA A 156 -11.63 -1.09 5.19
C ALA A 156 -10.41 -1.30 6.10
N ALA A 157 -9.49 -2.18 5.73
CA ALA A 157 -8.30 -2.47 6.52
C ALA A 157 -7.27 -1.32 6.50
N MET A 158 -7.09 -0.67 5.35
CA MET A 158 -6.02 0.32 5.15
C MET A 158 -6.48 1.77 5.37
N HIS A 159 -7.76 2.06 5.16
CA HIS A 159 -8.29 3.43 5.08
C HIS A 159 -9.50 3.71 5.97
N ILE A 160 -9.87 2.82 6.89
CA ILE A 160 -10.90 3.17 7.88
C ILE A 160 -10.38 4.28 8.79
N GLY A 161 -10.30 5.47 8.25
CA GLY A 161 -10.24 6.75 8.95
C GLY A 161 -9.23 6.93 10.08
N MET A 162 -8.45 5.94 10.33
CA MET A 162 -7.81 5.68 11.59
C MET A 162 -6.40 6.20 11.61
N SER A 163 -5.58 5.76 10.69
CA SER A 163 -4.25 6.28 10.47
C SER A 163 -4.33 7.73 9.97
N ASP A 164 -5.30 8.04 9.10
CA ASP A 164 -5.48 9.37 8.55
C ASP A 164 -5.81 10.41 9.62
N LEU A 165 -6.71 10.13 10.55
CA LEU A 165 -7.00 11.04 11.66
C LEU A 165 -5.77 11.30 12.54
N SER A 166 -4.93 10.29 12.73
CA SER A 166 -3.70 10.42 13.51
C SER A 166 -2.64 11.25 12.79
N VAL A 167 -2.58 11.17 11.45
CA VAL A 167 -1.67 11.95 10.62
C VAL A 167 -2.17 13.40 10.45
N PHE A 168 -3.45 13.57 10.15
CA PHE A 168 -4.04 14.91 9.93
C PHE A 168 -4.03 15.82 11.15
N ARG A 169 -3.82 15.31 12.34
CA ARG A 169 -3.61 16.16 13.53
C ARG A 169 -2.40 17.09 13.38
N TYR A 170 -1.43 16.74 12.53
CA TYR A 170 -0.25 17.56 12.24
C TYR A 170 -0.45 18.53 11.07
N ALA A 171 -1.54 18.41 10.33
CA ALA A 171 -1.83 19.27 9.19
C ALA A 171 -2.06 20.72 9.62
N LYS A 172 -1.60 21.68 8.80
CA LYS A 172 -1.73 23.12 9.06
C LYS A 172 -3.16 23.61 8.83
N SER A 173 -3.88 23.04 7.89
CA SER A 173 -5.24 23.43 7.55
C SER A 173 -6.12 22.23 7.16
N ALA A 174 -7.43 22.42 7.24
CA ALA A 174 -8.41 21.40 6.82
C ALA A 174 -8.35 21.12 5.31
N ASN A 175 -7.90 22.07 4.51
CA ASN A 175 -7.75 21.90 3.06
C ASN A 175 -6.72 20.83 2.67
N THR A 176 -5.76 20.51 3.54
CA THR A 176 -4.83 19.39 3.36
C THR A 176 -5.58 18.07 3.15
N GLY A 177 -6.77 17.92 3.73
CA GLY A 177 -7.62 16.73 3.52
C GLY A 177 -8.03 16.54 2.06
N TRP A 178 -8.37 17.61 1.36
CA TRP A 178 -8.71 17.55 -0.07
C TRP A 178 -7.51 17.19 -0.95
N THR A 179 -6.36 17.78 -0.67
CA THR A 179 -5.11 17.46 -1.39
C THR A 179 -4.73 16.00 -1.20
N THR A 180 -4.86 15.49 0.02
CA THR A 180 -4.55 14.09 0.33
C THR A 180 -5.57 13.14 -0.33
N ALA A 181 -6.86 13.47 -0.28
CA ALA A 181 -7.90 12.69 -0.96
C ALA A 181 -7.66 12.63 -2.47
N ALA A 182 -7.34 13.75 -3.09
CA ALA A 182 -6.98 13.80 -4.51
C ALA A 182 -5.73 12.96 -4.81
N GLY A 183 -4.68 13.09 -3.99
CA GLY A 183 -3.45 12.31 -4.14
C GLY A 183 -3.66 10.81 -3.98
N MET A 184 -4.47 10.40 -3.02
CA MET A 184 -4.84 8.99 -2.83
C MET A 184 -5.63 8.46 -4.03
N TYR A 185 -6.62 9.23 -4.51
CA TYR A 185 -7.43 8.84 -5.66
C TYR A 185 -6.57 8.67 -6.91
N VAL A 186 -5.79 9.67 -7.26
CA VAL A 186 -4.88 9.62 -8.43
C VAL A 186 -3.84 8.51 -8.26
N GLY A 187 -3.22 8.39 -7.09
CA GLY A 187 -2.21 7.36 -6.83
C GLY A 187 -2.76 5.94 -6.94
N HIS A 188 -3.96 5.69 -6.44
CA HIS A 188 -4.62 4.39 -6.60
C HIS A 188 -4.91 4.07 -8.07
N TYR A 189 -5.48 5.03 -8.82
CA TYR A 189 -5.73 4.83 -10.23
C TYR A 189 -4.46 4.59 -11.02
N MET A 190 -3.40 5.35 -10.76
CA MET A 190 -2.10 5.13 -11.40
C MET A 190 -1.57 3.73 -11.12
N ALA A 191 -1.61 3.28 -9.87
CA ALA A 191 -1.16 1.95 -9.49
C ALA A 191 -1.98 0.84 -10.18
N TRP A 192 -3.30 0.98 -10.21
CA TRP A 192 -4.17 -0.01 -10.86
C TRP A 192 -4.02 -0.06 -12.37
N ILE A 193 -3.79 1.08 -13.03
CA ILE A 193 -3.60 1.11 -14.49
C ILE A 193 -2.22 0.58 -14.88
N SER A 194 -1.22 0.73 -13.99
CA SER A 194 0.16 0.29 -14.26
C SER A 194 0.43 -1.17 -13.87
N ALA A 195 -0.48 -1.80 -13.13
CA ALA A 195 -0.35 -3.20 -12.70
C ALA A 195 -0.99 -4.16 -13.71
#